data_b9e4cc051c0a245140baabc5bb780eeb
#
_entry.id   b9e4cc051c0a245140baabc5bb780eeb
#
_cell.length_a   1.000
_cell.length_b   1.000
_cell.length_c   1.000
_cell.angle_alpha   90.00
_cell.angle_beta   90.00
_cell.angle_gamma   90.00
#
_symmetry.space_group_name_H-M   'P 1'
#
loop_
_entity.id
_entity.type
_entity.pdbx_description
1 polymer ?
#
loop_
_entity_poly.entity_id
_entity_poly.type
_entity_poly.pdbx_seq_one_letter_code
_entity_poly.pdbx_strand_id
1 'polypeptide(L)'
;MTKRFKKYLSLTIIAAVSGASMMVAGAAEETKAGENLSYYVYTVGCNTKLDEIIGNIKDFIKPPSSGEDNKPEIPETPETPDVPESGNLSAYEIRVAELVNEIRVKNGLNKLTLNSELSDVARLKSQDMKDNHYFSHTSPTYGSPYDMMTKYGIKYTFAGENLARGQKTPEEVVSAWMNSPGHRKNILSARYTQIGVGYVADGNYWTQHFIG
;
A
#
# COMPACT_ATOMS: atom_id res chain seq x y z
N MET A 1 41.54 -1.30 -20.07
CA MET A 1 41.01 -0.08 -19.39
C MET A 1 39.75 0.35 -20.10
N THR A 2 38.57 -0.07 -19.64
CA THR A 2 37.28 0.23 -20.28
C THR A 2 36.59 1.30 -19.45
N LYS A 3 36.50 2.50 -19.98
CA LYS A 3 35.82 3.64 -19.34
C LYS A 3 34.31 3.37 -19.34
N ARG A 4 33.73 3.19 -18.14
CA ARG A 4 32.29 3.16 -17.92
C ARG A 4 31.74 4.60 -18.08
N PHE A 5 31.01 4.87 -19.14
CA PHE A 5 30.17 6.07 -19.25
C PHE A 5 28.93 5.88 -18.37
N LYS A 6 28.81 6.67 -17.31
CA LYS A 6 27.55 6.85 -16.59
C LYS A 6 26.67 7.73 -17.48
N LYS A 7 25.61 7.17 -18.05
CA LYS A 7 24.53 7.95 -18.66
C LYS A 7 23.65 8.49 -17.54
N TYR A 8 23.67 9.78 -17.33
CA TYR A 8 22.70 10.49 -16.52
C TYR A 8 21.46 10.69 -17.38
N LEU A 9 20.33 10.14 -16.96
CA LEU A 9 19.04 10.40 -17.60
C LEU A 9 18.56 11.78 -17.14
N SER A 10 18.23 12.63 -18.10
CA SER A 10 17.71 13.98 -17.84
C SER A 10 16.29 13.88 -17.31
N LEU A 11 16.04 14.45 -16.13
CA LEU A 11 14.70 14.57 -15.56
C LEU A 11 13.88 15.54 -16.41
N THR A 12 12.94 15.03 -17.18
CA THR A 12 12.00 15.87 -17.92
C THR A 12 10.74 16.07 -17.06
N ILE A 13 10.57 17.26 -16.51
CA ILE A 13 9.34 17.63 -15.80
C ILE A 13 8.34 18.11 -16.85
N ILE A 14 7.28 17.34 -17.06
CA ILE A 14 6.15 17.77 -17.88
C ILE A 14 5.07 18.28 -16.94
N ALA A 15 4.87 19.59 -16.90
CA ALA A 15 3.79 20.22 -16.18
C ALA A 15 2.61 20.44 -17.15
N ALA A 16 1.49 19.75 -16.91
CA ALA A 16 0.24 20.01 -17.61
C ALA A 16 -0.75 20.64 -16.65
N VAL A 17 -1.25 21.82 -16.97
CA VAL A 17 -2.29 22.50 -16.20
C VAL A 17 -3.62 22.32 -16.92
N SER A 18 -4.55 21.57 -16.32
CA SER A 18 -5.93 21.54 -16.76
C SER A 18 -6.85 21.75 -15.55
N GLY A 19 -7.47 22.93 -15.52
CA GLY A 19 -8.57 23.30 -14.62
C GLY A 19 -8.19 23.46 -13.16
N ALA A 20 -8.02 22.60 -12.29
CA ALA A 20 -7.79 22.78 -10.84
C ALA A 20 -6.70 21.86 -10.25
N SER A 21 -5.91 21.18 -11.06
CA SER A 21 -4.88 20.24 -10.57
C SER A 21 -3.63 20.28 -11.46
N MET A 22 -2.46 20.21 -10.83
CA MET A 22 -1.16 20.14 -11.48
C MET A 22 -0.60 18.73 -11.34
N MET A 23 -0.21 18.10 -12.45
CA MET A 23 0.48 16.81 -12.45
C MET A 23 1.99 17.02 -12.58
N VAL A 24 2.76 16.43 -11.68
CA VAL A 24 4.22 16.39 -11.79
C VAL A 24 4.63 14.93 -11.92
N ALA A 25 5.28 14.59 -13.03
CA ALA A 25 5.82 13.25 -13.27
C ALA A 25 7.34 13.27 -13.09
N GLY A 26 7.88 12.41 -12.25
CA GLY A 26 9.30 12.19 -12.06
C GLY A 26 9.70 10.79 -12.58
N ALA A 27 10.82 10.68 -13.29
CA ALA A 27 11.36 9.40 -13.72
C ALA A 27 12.42 8.91 -12.74
N ALA A 28 12.33 7.67 -12.29
CA ALA A 28 13.32 7.02 -11.44
C ALA A 28 14.31 6.18 -12.30
N GLU A 29 15.45 5.90 -11.73
CA GLU A 29 16.65 5.31 -12.31
C GLU A 29 16.40 3.97 -13.02
N GLU A 30 17.02 3.80 -14.20
CA GLU A 30 16.98 2.59 -15.02
C GLU A 30 17.80 1.48 -14.35
N THR A 31 17.15 0.43 -13.82
CA THR A 31 17.83 -0.79 -13.40
C THR A 31 18.11 -1.67 -14.60
N LYS A 32 19.24 -2.40 -14.55
CA LYS A 32 19.91 -3.13 -15.62
C LYS A 32 19.21 -4.41 -16.05
N ALA A 33 17.94 -4.36 -16.37
CA ALA A 33 17.19 -5.41 -17.05
C ALA A 33 15.92 -4.78 -17.63
N GLY A 34 16.06 -4.06 -18.69
CA GLY A 34 15.16 -3.77 -19.81
C GLY A 34 13.64 -3.91 -19.67
N GLU A 35 13.01 -3.86 -18.51
CA GLU A 35 11.56 -3.94 -18.39
C GLU A 35 11.08 -3.24 -17.11
N ASN A 36 10.17 -2.28 -17.33
CA ASN A 36 9.38 -1.49 -16.39
C ASN A 36 9.98 -0.18 -15.88
N LEU A 37 9.70 0.86 -16.67
CA LEU A 37 9.79 2.24 -16.22
C LEU A 37 8.60 2.52 -15.28
N SER A 38 8.87 2.66 -13.98
CA SER A 38 7.84 3.03 -13.01
C SER A 38 7.68 4.54 -12.98
N TYR A 39 6.48 5.03 -13.30
CA TYR A 39 6.14 6.44 -13.20
C TYR A 39 5.34 6.69 -11.92
N TYR A 40 5.79 7.65 -11.12
CA TYR A 40 5.01 8.15 -10.00
C TYR A 40 4.29 9.43 -10.43
N VAL A 41 2.97 9.45 -10.34
CA VAL A 41 2.15 10.63 -10.60
C VAL A 41 1.64 11.16 -9.28
N TYR A 42 2.05 12.35 -8.91
CA TYR A 42 1.54 13.06 -7.74
C TYR A 42 0.56 14.14 -8.19
N THR A 43 -0.64 14.14 -7.62
CA THR A 43 -1.64 15.19 -7.82
C THR A 43 -1.55 16.16 -6.65
N VAL A 44 -1.13 17.38 -6.89
CA VAL A 44 -1.06 18.44 -5.87
C VAL A 44 -2.25 19.37 -6.09
N GLY A 45 -3.08 19.53 -5.06
CA GLY A 45 -4.23 20.44 -5.11
C GLY A 45 -3.80 21.91 -5.21
N CYS A 46 -4.59 22.69 -5.93
CA CYS A 46 -4.32 24.06 -6.41
C CYS A 46 -4.21 25.17 -5.34
N ASN A 47 -3.61 24.97 -4.18
CA ASN A 47 -3.50 26.03 -3.17
C ASN A 47 -2.07 26.33 -2.66
N THR A 48 -1.05 25.77 -3.30
CA THR A 48 0.35 26.01 -2.91
C THR A 48 1.05 26.87 -3.98
N LYS A 49 1.78 27.90 -3.54
CA LYS A 49 2.58 28.75 -4.45
C LYS A 49 3.72 27.92 -5.05
N LEU A 50 3.95 28.09 -6.34
CA LEU A 50 4.95 27.35 -7.13
C LEU A 50 6.36 27.39 -6.52
N ASP A 51 6.71 28.52 -5.90
CA ASP A 51 8.01 28.74 -5.27
C ASP A 51 8.25 27.86 -4.03
N GLU A 52 7.18 27.52 -3.30
CA GLU A 52 7.23 26.65 -2.12
C GLU A 52 7.43 25.17 -2.51
N ILE A 53 6.87 24.76 -3.65
CA ILE A 53 7.03 23.41 -4.20
C ILE A 53 8.46 23.22 -4.74
N ILE A 54 9.01 24.23 -5.42
CA ILE A 54 10.38 24.19 -5.96
C ILE A 54 11.42 24.21 -4.84
N GLY A 55 11.17 24.90 -3.73
CA GLY A 55 12.00 24.89 -2.53
C GLY A 55 12.15 23.51 -1.92
N ASN A 56 11.02 22.82 -1.72
CA ASN A 56 10.99 21.48 -1.13
C ASN A 56 11.65 20.40 -2.00
N ILE A 57 11.59 20.54 -3.33
CA ILE A 57 12.23 19.58 -4.27
C ILE A 57 13.76 19.71 -4.24
N LYS A 58 14.32 20.91 -4.03
CA LYS A 58 15.77 21.12 -3.97
C LYS A 58 16.43 20.42 -2.77
N ASP A 59 15.73 20.30 -1.65
CA ASP A 59 16.24 19.61 -0.44
C ASP A 59 16.24 18.10 -0.58
N PHE A 60 15.38 17.54 -1.46
CA PHE A 60 15.32 16.10 -1.74
C PHE A 60 16.38 15.60 -2.76
N ILE A 61 17.01 16.52 -3.53
CA ILE A 61 17.95 16.14 -4.62
C ILE A 61 19.41 16.18 -4.17
N LYS A 62 19.70 16.48 -2.89
CA LYS A 62 21.09 16.55 -2.40
C LYS A 62 21.68 15.16 -2.27
N PRO A 63 22.78 14.82 -3.00
CA PRO A 63 23.43 13.51 -2.84
C PRO A 63 24.07 13.40 -1.47
N PRO A 64 24.08 12.21 -0.84
CA PRO A 64 24.70 12.01 0.48
C PRO A 64 26.21 12.23 0.38
N SER A 65 26.74 13.10 1.25
CA SER A 65 28.17 13.29 1.44
C SER A 65 28.76 12.05 2.13
N SER A 66 29.83 11.53 1.55
CA SER A 66 30.66 10.47 2.13
C SER A 66 31.29 10.94 3.45
N GLY A 67 31.01 10.22 4.54
CA GLY A 67 31.65 10.39 5.83
C GLY A 67 31.74 9.06 6.54
N GLU A 68 32.95 8.70 6.93
CA GLU A 68 33.43 7.42 7.46
C GLU A 68 32.86 7.02 8.82
N ASP A 69 32.70 5.72 8.95
CA ASP A 69 32.81 4.84 10.14
C ASP A 69 32.77 5.41 11.56
N ASN A 70 31.72 4.99 12.32
CA ASN A 70 31.87 4.47 13.68
C ASN A 70 30.57 3.76 14.08
N LYS A 71 30.61 2.41 14.10
CA LYS A 71 29.56 1.54 14.60
C LYS A 71 29.72 1.29 16.09
N PRO A 72 28.79 1.65 16.98
CA PRO A 72 28.66 1.03 18.28
C PRO A 72 27.89 -0.27 18.18
N GLU A 73 28.47 -1.34 18.68
CA GLU A 73 27.84 -2.65 18.84
C GLU A 73 26.68 -2.56 19.84
N ILE A 74 25.46 -2.92 19.38
CA ILE A 74 24.27 -3.05 20.23
C ILE A 74 24.05 -4.54 20.48
N PRO A 75 23.78 -5.00 21.74
CA PRO A 75 23.56 -6.41 22.04
C PRO A 75 22.31 -6.95 21.36
N GLU A 76 22.42 -8.15 20.84
CA GLU A 76 21.35 -8.89 20.14
C GLU A 76 20.13 -9.08 21.07
N THR A 77 19.02 -8.44 20.70
CA THR A 77 17.70 -8.73 21.24
C THR A 77 17.08 -9.86 20.39
N PRO A 78 16.33 -10.81 20.99
CA PRO A 78 15.78 -11.95 20.23
C PRO A 78 14.91 -11.48 19.07
N GLU A 79 15.13 -12.09 17.90
CA GLU A 79 14.43 -11.81 16.64
C GLU A 79 12.91 -11.88 16.82
N THR A 80 12.28 -10.71 16.83
CA THR A 80 10.85 -10.60 16.52
C THR A 80 10.71 -10.84 15.02
N PRO A 81 9.68 -11.59 14.56
CA PRO A 81 9.49 -11.80 13.13
C PRO A 81 9.34 -10.45 12.43
N ASP A 82 10.04 -10.32 11.30
CA ASP A 82 10.11 -9.15 10.42
C ASP A 82 8.70 -8.55 10.21
N VAL A 83 8.37 -7.51 10.97
CA VAL A 83 7.20 -6.67 10.71
C VAL A 83 7.64 -5.70 9.63
N PRO A 84 7.02 -5.70 8.43
CA PRO A 84 7.30 -4.69 7.41
C PRO A 84 7.20 -3.29 8.03
N GLU A 85 8.09 -2.37 7.69
CA GLU A 85 8.08 -1.01 8.22
C GLU A 85 6.66 -0.45 8.23
N SER A 86 6.12 -0.22 9.44
CA SER A 86 4.74 0.19 9.67
C SER A 86 4.44 1.47 8.88
N GLY A 87 3.40 1.41 8.03
CA GLY A 87 2.84 2.58 7.37
C GLY A 87 3.09 2.70 5.86
N ASN A 88 3.85 1.82 5.22
CA ASN A 88 4.10 1.92 3.78
C ASN A 88 3.05 1.13 2.97
N LEU A 89 1.93 1.78 2.63
CA LEU A 89 0.87 1.21 1.80
C LEU A 89 1.31 1.15 0.33
N SER A 90 1.14 0.00 -0.31
CA SER A 90 1.38 -0.14 -1.73
C SER A 90 0.30 0.57 -2.56
N ALA A 91 0.63 0.94 -3.80
CA ALA A 91 -0.34 1.53 -4.73
C ALA A 91 -1.56 0.62 -4.97
N TYR A 92 -1.39 -0.69 -4.93
CA TYR A 92 -2.45 -1.67 -5.07
C TYR A 92 -3.42 -1.67 -3.88
N GLU A 93 -2.91 -1.59 -2.66
CA GLU A 93 -3.71 -1.53 -1.43
C GLU A 93 -4.50 -0.23 -1.35
N ILE A 94 -3.87 0.90 -1.68
CA ILE A 94 -4.53 2.21 -1.78
C ILE A 94 -5.64 2.17 -2.83
N ARG A 95 -5.37 1.63 -4.02
CA ARG A 95 -6.34 1.58 -5.11
C ARG A 95 -7.55 0.71 -4.78
N VAL A 96 -7.37 -0.41 -4.08
CA VAL A 96 -8.48 -1.23 -3.58
C VAL A 96 -9.37 -0.43 -2.63
N ALA A 97 -8.80 0.31 -1.68
CA ALA A 97 -9.57 1.12 -0.74
C ALA A 97 -10.34 2.26 -1.45
N GLU A 98 -9.75 2.88 -2.48
CA GLU A 98 -10.41 3.87 -3.32
C GLU A 98 -11.62 3.30 -4.05
N LEU A 99 -11.45 2.15 -4.75
CA LEU A 99 -12.52 1.47 -5.46
C LEU A 99 -13.67 1.05 -4.54
N VAL A 100 -13.35 0.52 -3.36
CA VAL A 100 -14.35 0.22 -2.33
C VAL A 100 -15.12 1.48 -1.92
N ASN A 101 -14.42 2.59 -1.71
CA ASN A 101 -15.04 3.84 -1.32
C ASN A 101 -15.89 4.46 -2.43
N GLU A 102 -15.50 4.32 -3.70
CA GLU A 102 -16.33 4.70 -4.85
C GLU A 102 -17.65 3.92 -4.86
N ILE A 103 -17.57 2.59 -4.62
CA ILE A 103 -18.74 1.71 -4.57
C ILE A 103 -19.65 2.09 -3.39
N ARG A 104 -19.07 2.33 -2.22
CA ARG A 104 -19.82 2.71 -1.02
C ARG A 104 -20.59 4.00 -1.22
N VAL A 105 -19.95 5.04 -1.75
CA VAL A 105 -20.59 6.33 -2.05
C VAL A 105 -21.73 6.16 -3.06
N LYS A 106 -21.55 5.37 -4.13
CA LYS A 106 -22.62 5.05 -5.10
C LYS A 106 -23.81 4.32 -4.45
N ASN A 107 -23.61 3.65 -3.32
CA ASN A 107 -24.66 2.98 -2.56
C ASN A 107 -25.15 3.78 -1.34
N GLY A 108 -24.84 5.10 -1.25
CA GLY A 108 -25.32 5.99 -0.18
C GLY A 108 -24.63 5.76 1.16
N LEU A 109 -23.46 5.14 1.20
CA LEU A 109 -22.69 4.85 2.41
C LEU A 109 -21.51 5.82 2.57
N ASN A 110 -21.12 6.06 3.81
CA ASN A 110 -19.90 6.82 4.10
C ASN A 110 -18.66 6.07 3.62
N LYS A 111 -17.63 6.82 3.21
CA LYS A 111 -16.30 6.28 2.94
C LYS A 111 -15.71 5.65 4.20
N LEU A 112 -14.91 4.61 4.00
CA LEU A 112 -14.05 4.04 5.04
C LEU A 112 -12.71 4.78 5.04
N THR A 113 -12.16 5.02 6.23
CA THR A 113 -10.80 5.52 6.38
C THR A 113 -9.83 4.36 6.14
N LEU A 114 -8.87 4.54 5.25
CA LEU A 114 -7.79 3.57 5.07
C LEU A 114 -6.85 3.65 6.28
N ASN A 115 -6.71 2.54 6.99
CA ASN A 115 -5.92 2.42 8.21
C ASN A 115 -4.65 1.60 7.91
N SER A 116 -3.48 2.21 8.09
CA SER A 116 -2.18 1.59 7.78
C SER A 116 -1.87 0.42 8.70
N GLU A 117 -2.10 0.54 10.00
CA GLU A 117 -1.87 -0.56 10.96
C GLU A 117 -2.76 -1.77 10.66
N LEU A 118 -4.03 -1.53 10.31
CA LEU A 118 -4.94 -2.58 9.89
C LEU A 118 -4.52 -3.20 8.54
N SER A 119 -3.93 -2.41 7.66
CA SER A 119 -3.38 -2.91 6.38
C SER A 119 -2.14 -3.77 6.59
N ASP A 120 -1.28 -3.43 7.55
CA ASP A 120 -0.13 -4.26 7.92
C ASP A 120 -0.60 -5.65 8.42
N VAL A 121 -1.64 -5.69 9.27
CA VAL A 121 -2.24 -6.96 9.73
C VAL A 121 -2.86 -7.73 8.55
N ALA A 122 -3.55 -7.05 7.64
CA ALA A 122 -4.11 -7.67 6.44
C ALA A 122 -3.02 -8.24 5.51
N ARG A 123 -1.89 -7.53 5.37
CA ARG A 123 -0.74 -8.00 4.59
C ARG A 123 -0.07 -9.21 5.22
N LEU A 124 0.08 -9.21 6.54
CA LEU A 124 0.55 -10.39 7.29
C LEU A 124 -0.36 -11.60 7.07
N LYS A 125 -1.69 -11.42 7.03
CA LYS A 125 -2.64 -12.50 6.70
C LYS A 125 -2.42 -13.03 5.29
N SER A 126 -2.26 -12.14 4.31
CA SER A 126 -1.97 -12.53 2.91
C SER A 126 -0.64 -13.28 2.80
N GLN A 127 0.38 -12.84 3.54
CA GLN A 127 1.69 -13.50 3.60
C GLN A 127 1.60 -14.87 4.26
N ASP A 128 0.89 -14.98 5.38
CA ASP A 128 0.69 -16.24 6.10
C ASP A 128 -0.03 -17.30 5.23
N MET A 129 -1.06 -16.87 4.48
CA MET A 129 -1.75 -17.76 3.52
C MET A 129 -0.80 -18.27 2.43
N LYS A 130 0.08 -17.40 1.93
CA LYS A 130 1.06 -17.75 0.90
C LYS A 130 2.12 -18.72 1.48
N ASP A 131 2.71 -18.40 2.61
CA ASP A 131 3.85 -19.13 3.17
C ASP A 131 3.45 -20.50 3.72
N ASN A 132 2.26 -20.60 4.32
CA ASN A 132 1.72 -21.85 4.85
C ASN A 132 0.82 -22.60 3.85
N HIS A 133 0.78 -22.17 2.57
CA HIS A 133 0.08 -22.84 1.48
C HIS A 133 -1.41 -23.15 1.77
N TYR A 134 -2.14 -22.22 2.40
CA TYR A 134 -3.55 -22.35 2.64
C TYR A 134 -4.36 -21.15 2.11
N PHE A 135 -5.69 -21.30 2.06
CA PHE A 135 -6.62 -20.21 1.74
C PHE A 135 -7.87 -20.35 2.61
N SER A 136 -7.89 -19.66 3.73
CA SER A 136 -8.96 -19.76 4.75
C SER A 136 -8.95 -18.53 5.65
N HIS A 137 -10.12 -18.19 6.20
CA HIS A 137 -10.23 -17.16 7.25
C HIS A 137 -9.46 -17.54 8.52
N THR A 138 -9.45 -18.81 8.90
CA THR A 138 -8.69 -19.29 10.05
C THR A 138 -7.26 -19.60 9.67
N SER A 139 -6.32 -18.90 10.30
CA SER A 139 -4.89 -19.10 10.15
C SER A 139 -4.41 -20.24 11.06
N PRO A 140 -3.52 -21.12 10.58
CA PRO A 140 -2.84 -22.09 11.45
C PRO A 140 -1.88 -21.41 12.42
N THR A 141 -1.39 -20.20 12.10
CA THR A 141 -0.41 -19.43 12.89
C THR A 141 -1.09 -18.48 13.88
N TYR A 142 -2.18 -17.82 13.44
CA TYR A 142 -2.77 -16.67 14.15
C TYR A 142 -4.22 -16.92 14.62
N GLY A 143 -4.84 -18.06 14.30
CA GLY A 143 -6.23 -18.32 14.62
C GLY A 143 -7.22 -17.60 13.70
N SER A 144 -8.33 -17.11 14.24
CA SER A 144 -9.31 -16.34 13.49
C SER A 144 -8.77 -14.95 13.11
N PRO A 145 -9.37 -14.24 12.13
CA PRO A 145 -9.00 -12.86 11.85
C PRO A 145 -9.18 -11.92 13.05
N TYR A 146 -10.10 -12.24 13.93
CA TYR A 146 -10.32 -11.49 15.18
C TYR A 146 -9.19 -11.69 16.18
N ASP A 147 -8.71 -12.93 16.34
CA ASP A 147 -7.54 -13.24 17.18
C ASP A 147 -6.30 -12.53 16.63
N MET A 148 -6.12 -12.55 15.31
CA MET A 148 -5.01 -11.90 14.66
C MET A 148 -5.04 -10.36 14.86
N MET A 149 -6.16 -9.70 14.59
CA MET A 149 -6.31 -8.26 14.82
C MET A 149 -6.06 -7.89 16.29
N THR A 150 -6.59 -8.67 17.23
CA THR A 150 -6.40 -8.46 18.68
C THR A 150 -4.93 -8.61 19.07
N LYS A 151 -4.24 -9.64 18.55
CA LYS A 151 -2.80 -9.88 18.79
C LYS A 151 -1.94 -8.69 18.37
N TYR A 152 -2.30 -8.01 17.29
CA TYR A 152 -1.60 -6.83 16.79
C TYR A 152 -2.18 -5.50 17.31
N GLY A 153 -2.98 -5.54 18.38
CA GLY A 153 -3.43 -4.33 19.09
C GLY A 153 -4.55 -3.55 18.40
N ILE A 154 -5.15 -4.07 17.33
CA ILE A 154 -6.28 -3.44 16.64
C ILE A 154 -7.50 -3.50 17.54
N LYS A 155 -8.07 -2.33 17.84
CA LYS A 155 -9.29 -2.20 18.65
C LYS A 155 -10.51 -1.98 17.75
N TYR A 156 -11.60 -2.66 18.04
CA TYR A 156 -12.84 -2.56 17.26
C TYR A 156 -14.06 -3.00 18.09
N THR A 157 -15.24 -2.57 17.66
CA THR A 157 -16.53 -3.09 18.15
C THR A 157 -17.09 -4.11 17.17
N PHE A 158 -16.89 -3.85 15.87
CA PHE A 158 -17.28 -4.74 14.78
C PHE A 158 -16.08 -4.96 13.88
N ALA A 159 -15.94 -6.18 13.39
CA ALA A 159 -14.89 -6.49 12.43
C ALA A 159 -15.40 -7.48 11.37
N GLY A 160 -14.73 -7.52 10.24
CA GLY A 160 -14.99 -8.43 9.14
C GLY A 160 -13.78 -8.60 8.25
N GLU A 161 -13.78 -9.69 7.47
CA GLU A 161 -12.70 -10.03 6.57
C GLU A 161 -13.24 -10.45 5.21
N ASN A 162 -12.57 -10.02 4.14
CA ASN A 162 -12.69 -10.58 2.80
C ASN A 162 -11.33 -11.11 2.37
N LEU A 163 -11.32 -12.28 1.74
CA LEU A 163 -10.13 -12.90 1.16
C LEU A 163 -10.31 -13.09 -0.34
N ALA A 164 -9.22 -12.99 -1.08
CA ALA A 164 -9.18 -13.39 -2.49
C ALA A 164 -7.79 -13.89 -2.88
N ARG A 165 -7.71 -14.67 -3.97
CA ARG A 165 -6.46 -15.21 -4.50
C ARG A 165 -6.52 -15.30 -6.01
N GLY A 166 -5.43 -14.88 -6.67
CA GLY A 166 -5.24 -15.05 -8.11
C GLY A 166 -5.61 -13.84 -8.95
N GLN A 167 -6.35 -12.85 -8.43
CA GLN A 167 -6.64 -11.60 -9.14
C GLN A 167 -5.38 -10.74 -9.23
N LYS A 168 -5.07 -10.26 -10.42
CA LYS A 168 -3.81 -9.57 -10.70
C LYS A 168 -3.88 -8.07 -10.49
N THR A 169 -5.09 -7.50 -10.44
CA THR A 169 -5.30 -6.05 -10.31
C THR A 169 -6.30 -5.70 -9.20
N PRO A 170 -6.24 -4.49 -8.64
CA PRO A 170 -7.25 -3.97 -7.72
C PRO A 170 -8.67 -4.01 -8.27
N GLU A 171 -8.84 -3.71 -9.55
CA GLU A 171 -10.14 -3.72 -10.24
C GLU A 171 -10.72 -5.14 -10.31
N GLU A 172 -9.88 -6.12 -10.65
CA GLU A 172 -10.29 -7.53 -10.70
C GLU A 172 -10.73 -8.04 -9.32
N VAL A 173 -9.95 -7.79 -8.28
CA VAL A 173 -10.25 -8.30 -6.94
C VAL A 173 -11.50 -7.65 -6.36
N VAL A 174 -11.66 -6.33 -6.50
CA VAL A 174 -12.87 -5.62 -6.03
C VAL A 174 -14.10 -6.08 -6.79
N SER A 175 -13.99 -6.27 -8.11
CA SER A 175 -15.07 -6.85 -8.92
C SER A 175 -15.46 -8.26 -8.46
N ALA A 176 -14.48 -9.11 -8.18
CA ALA A 176 -14.71 -10.47 -7.66
C ALA A 176 -15.45 -10.45 -6.32
N TRP A 177 -15.02 -9.60 -5.38
CA TRP A 177 -15.70 -9.45 -4.09
C TRP A 177 -17.12 -8.91 -4.24
N MET A 178 -17.35 -7.94 -5.12
CA MET A 178 -18.69 -7.38 -5.37
C MET A 178 -19.64 -8.37 -6.03
N ASN A 179 -19.13 -9.32 -6.78
CA ASN A 179 -19.93 -10.40 -7.39
C ASN A 179 -20.23 -11.55 -6.41
N SER A 180 -19.60 -11.59 -5.24
CA SER A 180 -19.86 -12.57 -4.17
C SER A 180 -20.75 -11.96 -3.09
N PRO A 181 -21.97 -12.52 -2.84
CA PRO A 181 -22.90 -11.94 -1.87
C PRO A 181 -22.30 -11.78 -0.45
N GLY A 182 -21.47 -12.72 0.00
CA GLY A 182 -20.81 -12.67 1.30
C GLY A 182 -19.81 -11.54 1.42
N HIS A 183 -18.90 -11.42 0.45
CA HIS A 183 -17.89 -10.37 0.42
C HIS A 183 -18.50 -8.98 0.20
N ARG A 184 -19.48 -8.89 -0.71
CA ARG A 184 -20.25 -7.65 -0.96
C ARG A 184 -20.93 -7.13 0.29
N LYS A 185 -21.48 -8.02 1.13
CA LYS A 185 -22.11 -7.66 2.41
C LYS A 185 -21.14 -6.94 3.34
N ASN A 186 -19.87 -7.36 3.39
CA ASN A 186 -18.84 -6.67 4.16
C ASN A 186 -18.55 -5.29 3.57
N ILE A 187 -18.31 -5.18 2.27
CA ILE A 187 -18.02 -3.91 1.60
C ILE A 187 -19.15 -2.88 1.81
N LEU A 188 -20.40 -3.31 1.79
CA LEU A 188 -21.58 -2.46 1.93
C LEU A 188 -22.13 -2.38 3.36
N SER A 189 -21.40 -2.85 4.36
CA SER A 189 -21.82 -2.73 5.75
C SER A 189 -21.66 -1.29 6.25
N ALA A 190 -22.76 -0.72 6.78
CA ALA A 190 -22.73 0.60 7.41
C ALA A 190 -22.04 0.59 8.80
N ARG A 191 -21.76 -0.61 9.36
CA ARG A 191 -21.13 -0.74 10.69
C ARG A 191 -19.62 -0.44 10.65
N TYR A 192 -19.00 -0.53 9.49
CA TYR A 192 -17.57 -0.31 9.36
C TYR A 192 -17.28 1.15 9.05
N THR A 193 -16.20 1.65 9.65
CA THR A 193 -15.68 3.01 9.49
C THR A 193 -14.27 3.04 8.94
N GLN A 194 -13.54 1.92 9.04
CA GLN A 194 -12.16 1.81 8.58
C GLN A 194 -11.95 0.52 7.77
N ILE A 195 -10.97 0.56 6.89
CA ILE A 195 -10.53 -0.57 6.08
C ILE A 195 -9.01 -0.69 6.13
N GLY A 196 -8.50 -1.91 6.24
CA GLY A 196 -7.13 -2.28 5.94
C GLY A 196 -7.09 -3.20 4.74
N VAL A 197 -6.12 -3.02 3.88
CA VAL A 197 -5.93 -3.86 2.68
C VAL A 197 -4.52 -4.40 2.68
N GLY A 198 -4.38 -5.70 2.47
CA GLY A 198 -3.10 -6.40 2.36
C GLY A 198 -2.99 -7.17 1.05
N TYR A 199 -1.88 -6.98 0.35
CA TYR A 199 -1.58 -7.64 -0.91
C TYR A 199 -0.19 -8.28 -0.90
N VAL A 200 -0.12 -9.52 -1.38
CA VAL A 200 1.13 -10.24 -1.65
C VAL A 200 1.11 -10.69 -3.10
N ALA A 201 2.07 -10.20 -3.89
CA ALA A 201 2.13 -10.40 -5.34
C ALA A 201 2.41 -11.85 -5.73
N ASP A 202 3.24 -12.57 -4.95
CA ASP A 202 3.49 -13.99 -5.17
C ASP A 202 2.23 -14.80 -4.86
N GLY A 203 1.59 -15.30 -5.91
CA GLY A 203 0.30 -16.00 -5.87
C GLY A 203 -0.92 -15.07 -5.80
N ASN A 204 -0.74 -13.74 -5.81
CA ASN A 204 -1.80 -12.74 -5.76
C ASN A 204 -2.79 -12.98 -4.61
N TYR A 205 -2.30 -13.01 -3.38
CA TYR A 205 -3.13 -13.11 -2.19
C TYR A 205 -3.58 -11.72 -1.72
N TRP A 206 -4.88 -11.61 -1.42
CA TRP A 206 -5.52 -10.38 -1.00
C TRP A 206 -6.32 -10.57 0.28
N THR A 207 -6.20 -9.62 1.17
CA THR A 207 -7.00 -9.54 2.40
C THR A 207 -7.57 -8.14 2.56
N GLN A 208 -8.86 -8.04 2.87
CA GLN A 208 -9.47 -6.83 3.40
C GLN A 208 -9.90 -7.09 4.83
N HIS A 209 -9.44 -6.27 5.76
CA HIS A 209 -9.99 -6.16 7.11
C HIS A 209 -10.86 -4.92 7.23
N PHE A 210 -11.99 -5.05 7.87
CA PHE A 210 -12.93 -3.97 8.14
C PHE A 210 -13.13 -3.86 9.65
N ILE A 211 -13.16 -2.63 10.18
CA ILE A 211 -13.45 -2.36 11.59
C ILE A 211 -14.40 -1.17 11.77
N GLY A 212 -15.15 -1.16 12.92
CA GLY A 212 -16.04 -0.09 13.35
C GLY A 212 -16.28 -0.11 14.83
#